data_ce7b9c8edebeda30515098cc221d838b
#
_entry.id   ce7b9c8edebeda30515098cc221d838b
#
_cell.length_a   1.000
_cell.length_b   1.000
_cell.length_c   1.000
_cell.angle_alpha   90.00
_cell.angle_beta   90.00
_cell.angle_gamma   90.00
#
_symmetry.space_group_name_H-M   'P 1'
#
loop_
_entity.id
_entity.type
_entity.pdbx_description
1 polymer ?
#
loop_
_entity_poly.entity_id
_entity_poly.type
_entity_poly.pdbx_seq_one_letter_code
_entity_poly.pdbx_strand_id
1 'polypeptide(L)'
;MSSLYRKSSIEKLSNPEQLDRVIVISSPMSWLALVGILVVVIVTIIWSIIGTLPATVTANGILVSPSDAGAVYAKEAGTVTEVVKTSGAKVKSGDVIAKIKTSSGEIVEVTTKQDATVTDVLIAVNSKVYAGAEVARYTPSLQQEQMVICYVPVTMVNQLKKGMKALLYPYGIDSQEYGHMEAEISAVGEYAVSASNMWYVTGADNMVAEQFLANGPVVTVMCEIKEDFTTKSNYYWSSDNAKNLVLSNGTFVSAKIVTEESAPITKLIRNLKEKLED
;
A
#
# COMPACT_ATOMS: atom_id res chain seq x y z
N MET A 1 -4.39 -83.13 53.26
CA MET A 1 -4.13 -81.65 53.12
C MET A 1 -3.93 -81.40 51.65
N SER A 2 -4.91 -80.73 51.07
CA SER A 2 -4.95 -80.42 49.64
C SER A 2 -3.94 -79.28 49.30
N SER A 3 -3.10 -79.51 48.30
CA SER A 3 -2.13 -78.54 47.82
C SER A 3 -2.90 -77.33 47.19
N LEU A 4 -2.77 -76.24 47.80
CA LEU A 4 -3.45 -74.95 47.44
C LEU A 4 -2.91 -74.24 46.18
N TYR A 5 -1.95 -74.88 45.51
CA TYR A 5 -1.34 -74.28 44.31
C TYR A 5 -1.48 -75.16 43.09
N ARG A 6 -2.07 -74.59 42.04
CA ARG A 6 -2.18 -75.23 40.73
C ARG A 6 -0.78 -75.44 40.15
N LYS A 7 -0.40 -76.73 39.84
CA LYS A 7 0.90 -77.08 39.23
C LYS A 7 1.30 -76.16 38.04
N SER A 8 0.33 -75.73 37.27
CA SER A 8 0.55 -74.87 36.13
C SER A 8 1.04 -73.42 36.50
N SER A 9 0.88 -73.00 37.76
CA SER A 9 1.36 -71.67 38.21
C SER A 9 2.81 -71.70 38.66
N ILE A 10 3.27 -72.90 39.13
CA ILE A 10 4.65 -73.08 39.57
C ILE A 10 5.56 -73.36 38.37
N GLU A 11 5.07 -74.07 37.34
CA GLU A 11 5.81 -74.32 36.09
C GLU A 11 6.07 -73.03 35.30
N LYS A 12 5.19 -72.02 35.40
CA LYS A 12 5.39 -70.68 34.77
C LYS A 12 6.45 -69.83 35.45
N LEU A 13 6.76 -70.10 36.72
CA LEU A 13 7.79 -69.41 37.50
C LEU A 13 9.18 -70.05 37.43
N SER A 14 9.28 -71.28 36.98
CA SER A 14 10.54 -71.99 36.93
C SER A 14 11.17 -72.14 35.54
N ASN A 15 10.63 -71.44 34.51
CA ASN A 15 11.14 -71.53 33.15
C ASN A 15 12.18 -70.42 32.92
N PRO A 16 13.49 -70.70 33.01
CA PRO A 16 14.54 -69.70 32.83
C PRO A 16 14.62 -69.18 31.41
N GLU A 17 13.95 -69.84 30.43
CA GLU A 17 13.94 -69.39 29.04
C GLU A 17 13.09 -68.10 28.75
N GLN A 18 12.27 -67.68 29.73
CA GLN A 18 11.52 -66.47 29.58
C GLN A 18 12.30 -65.19 30.00
N LEU A 19 13.45 -65.32 30.61
CA LEU A 19 14.32 -64.23 31.02
C LEU A 19 15.26 -63.78 29.88
N ASP A 20 15.37 -64.54 28.81
CA ASP A 20 16.25 -64.28 27.68
C ASP A 20 15.48 -63.70 26.45
N ARG A 21 14.22 -63.28 26.65
CA ARG A 21 13.60 -62.44 25.67
C ARG A 21 14.24 -61.05 25.80
N VAL A 22 15.28 -60.81 24.99
CA VAL A 22 15.75 -59.47 24.69
C VAL A 22 14.53 -58.63 24.39
N ILE A 23 14.21 -57.74 25.30
CA ILE A 23 13.15 -56.71 25.05
C ILE A 23 13.62 -55.92 23.84
N VAL A 24 13.15 -56.29 22.66
CA VAL A 24 13.35 -55.51 21.46
C VAL A 24 12.52 -54.24 21.67
N ILE A 25 13.15 -53.26 22.31
CA ILE A 25 12.53 -51.98 22.71
C ILE A 25 12.15 -51.16 21.48
N SER A 26 12.72 -51.49 20.33
CA SER A 26 12.38 -50.80 19.08
C SER A 26 12.32 -51.75 17.90
N SER A 27 11.17 -51.80 17.22
CA SER A 27 11.06 -52.47 15.92
C SER A 27 11.82 -51.65 14.86
N PRO A 28 12.33 -52.28 13.77
CA PRO A 28 12.95 -51.56 12.66
C PRO A 28 12.03 -50.44 12.08
N MET A 29 10.73 -50.70 12.18
CA MET A 29 9.68 -49.73 11.75
C MET A 29 9.66 -48.50 12.65
N SER A 30 9.86 -48.62 13.96
CA SER A 30 9.94 -47.50 14.91
C SER A 30 11.17 -46.66 14.67
N TRP A 31 12.28 -47.27 14.25
CA TRP A 31 13.52 -46.56 13.91
C TRP A 31 13.35 -45.74 12.61
N LEU A 32 12.67 -46.30 11.61
CA LEU A 32 12.29 -45.57 10.39
C LEU A 32 11.41 -44.37 10.68
N ALA A 33 10.43 -44.51 11.58
CA ALA A 33 9.59 -43.40 12.02
C ALA A 33 10.42 -42.26 12.70
N LEU A 34 11.37 -42.67 13.57
CA LEU A 34 12.25 -41.72 14.25
C LEU A 34 13.17 -40.97 13.29
N VAL A 35 13.73 -41.66 12.29
CA VAL A 35 14.52 -41.07 11.23
C VAL A 35 13.66 -40.10 10.39
N GLY A 36 12.42 -40.51 10.06
CA GLY A 36 11.47 -39.64 9.35
C GLY A 36 11.19 -38.33 10.11
N ILE A 37 10.93 -38.43 11.41
CA ILE A 37 10.73 -37.26 12.27
C ILE A 37 12.00 -36.40 12.32
N LEU A 38 13.17 -37.00 12.46
CA LEU A 38 14.44 -36.28 12.47
C LEU A 38 14.68 -35.50 11.18
N VAL A 39 14.38 -36.09 10.02
CA VAL A 39 14.49 -35.41 8.72
C VAL A 39 13.54 -34.22 8.66
N VAL A 40 12.29 -34.38 9.09
CA VAL A 40 11.32 -33.23 9.12
C VAL A 40 11.83 -32.12 10.03
N VAL A 41 12.36 -32.42 11.20
CA VAL A 41 12.93 -31.44 12.13
C VAL A 41 14.11 -30.69 11.48
N ILE A 42 15.03 -31.43 10.86
CA ILE A 42 16.19 -30.83 10.17
C ILE A 42 15.72 -29.90 9.05
N VAL A 43 14.79 -30.33 8.20
CA VAL A 43 14.25 -29.52 7.10
C VAL A 43 13.57 -28.28 7.66
N THR A 44 12.81 -28.39 8.75
CA THR A 44 12.15 -27.25 9.40
C THR A 44 13.16 -26.26 9.96
N ILE A 45 14.24 -26.74 10.58
CA ILE A 45 15.33 -25.87 11.09
C ILE A 45 16.02 -25.14 9.93
N ILE A 46 16.36 -25.86 8.87
CA ILE A 46 16.97 -25.27 7.67
C ILE A 46 16.05 -24.20 7.07
N TRP A 47 14.76 -24.51 6.91
CA TRP A 47 13.78 -23.54 6.41
C TRP A 47 13.60 -22.34 7.34
N SER A 48 13.68 -22.56 8.66
CA SER A 48 13.57 -21.50 9.67
C SER A 48 14.73 -20.49 9.60
N ILE A 49 15.90 -20.93 9.10
CA ILE A 49 17.09 -20.07 8.95
C ILE A 49 17.14 -19.39 7.58
N ILE A 50 16.82 -20.14 6.50
CA ILE A 50 16.94 -19.68 5.12
C ILE A 50 15.67 -18.98 4.64
N GLY A 51 14.51 -19.37 5.20
CA GLY A 51 13.21 -18.80 4.85
C GLY A 51 13.15 -17.30 5.18
N THR A 52 12.43 -16.53 4.37
CA THR A 52 12.17 -15.11 4.62
C THR A 52 10.68 -14.89 4.88
N LEU A 53 10.38 -14.18 5.96
CA LEU A 53 9.04 -13.70 6.26
C LEU A 53 9.04 -12.18 6.17
N PRO A 54 8.34 -11.61 5.17
CA PRO A 54 8.25 -10.17 5.07
C PRO A 54 7.42 -9.61 6.23
N ALA A 55 7.94 -8.60 6.91
CA ALA A 55 7.15 -7.73 7.77
C ALA A 55 6.61 -6.60 6.91
N THR A 56 5.32 -6.30 7.03
CA THR A 56 4.69 -5.26 6.24
C THR A 56 3.99 -4.25 7.13
N VAL A 57 4.12 -2.97 6.77
CA VAL A 57 3.29 -1.89 7.30
C VAL A 57 2.18 -1.63 6.29
N THR A 58 0.93 -1.71 6.75
CA THR A 58 -0.22 -1.38 5.90
C THR A 58 -0.58 0.08 6.09
N ALA A 59 -0.76 0.79 4.99
CA ALA A 59 -1.19 2.18 4.96
C ALA A 59 -2.24 2.37 3.88
N ASN A 60 -3.13 3.35 4.07
CA ASN A 60 -4.04 3.78 3.04
C ASN A 60 -3.44 4.96 2.30
N GLY A 61 -3.66 5.01 1.00
CA GLY A 61 -3.15 6.07 0.15
C GLY A 61 -4.13 6.42 -0.96
N ILE A 62 -3.73 7.38 -1.75
CA ILE A 62 -4.49 7.85 -2.90
C ILE A 62 -3.55 8.01 -4.09
N LEU A 63 -4.00 7.58 -5.25
CA LEU A 63 -3.31 7.76 -6.51
C LEU A 63 -3.44 9.21 -6.95
N VAL A 64 -2.33 9.90 -7.09
CA VAL A 64 -2.27 11.31 -7.51
C VAL A 64 -1.29 11.46 -8.66
N SER A 65 -1.54 12.45 -9.51
CA SER A 65 -0.54 12.89 -10.47
C SER A 65 0.26 14.02 -9.84
N PRO A 66 1.59 13.96 -9.83
CA PRO A 66 2.43 15.03 -9.26
C PRO A 66 2.31 16.35 -10.00
N SER A 67 1.85 16.34 -11.23
CA SER A 67 1.49 17.57 -11.92
C SER A 67 0.11 18.01 -11.45
N ASP A 68 0.10 18.62 -10.31
CA ASP A 68 -0.89 19.54 -9.79
C ASP A 68 -2.30 19.45 -10.42
N ALA A 69 -3.28 18.97 -9.63
CA ALA A 69 -4.59 19.56 -9.75
C ALA A 69 -4.34 21.08 -9.69
N GLY A 70 -4.15 21.69 -10.81
CA GLY A 70 -3.71 23.06 -10.90
C GLY A 70 -4.91 23.96 -10.82
N ALA A 71 -4.70 25.15 -10.30
CA ALA A 71 -5.65 26.22 -10.43
C ALA A 71 -5.11 27.27 -11.41
N VAL A 72 -6.01 27.85 -12.16
CA VAL A 72 -5.72 29.00 -12.98
C VAL A 72 -6.16 30.24 -12.21
N TYR A 73 -5.25 31.19 -12.07
CA TYR A 73 -5.47 32.41 -11.29
C TYR A 73 -5.60 33.64 -12.20
N ALA A 74 -6.44 34.57 -11.81
CA ALA A 74 -6.52 35.88 -12.46
C ALA A 74 -5.21 36.62 -12.24
N LYS A 75 -4.59 37.09 -13.34
CA LYS A 75 -3.36 37.88 -13.26
C LYS A 75 -3.63 39.32 -12.76
N GLU A 76 -4.79 39.85 -13.10
CA GLU A 76 -5.20 41.22 -12.78
C GLU A 76 -6.63 41.24 -12.26
N ALA A 77 -6.94 42.31 -11.51
CA ALA A 77 -8.30 42.55 -11.03
C ALA A 77 -9.17 43.11 -12.16
N GLY A 78 -10.43 42.65 -12.22
CA GLY A 78 -11.35 43.14 -13.24
C GLY A 78 -12.74 42.52 -13.13
N THR A 79 -13.50 42.64 -14.20
CA THR A 79 -14.83 42.02 -14.35
C THR A 79 -14.77 40.96 -15.44
N VAL A 80 -15.28 39.77 -15.14
CA VAL A 80 -15.35 38.68 -16.10
C VAL A 80 -16.32 39.04 -17.23
N THR A 81 -15.82 39.11 -18.45
CA THR A 81 -16.64 39.40 -19.64
C THR A 81 -17.14 38.13 -20.30
N GLU A 82 -16.36 37.05 -20.25
CA GLU A 82 -16.68 35.80 -20.91
C GLU A 82 -16.04 34.62 -20.17
N VAL A 83 -16.78 33.50 -20.04
CA VAL A 83 -16.27 32.22 -19.62
C VAL A 83 -16.28 31.31 -20.85
N VAL A 84 -15.09 31.01 -21.39
CA VAL A 84 -14.91 30.30 -22.66
C VAL A 84 -15.00 28.79 -22.48
N LYS A 85 -14.52 28.27 -21.34
CA LYS A 85 -14.50 26.83 -21.03
C LYS A 85 -15.30 26.55 -19.75
N THR A 86 -16.08 25.48 -19.79
CA THR A 86 -16.89 25.01 -18.66
C THR A 86 -16.28 23.78 -18.01
N SER A 87 -16.77 23.37 -16.83
CA SER A 87 -16.40 22.13 -16.18
C SER A 87 -16.59 20.93 -17.11
N GLY A 88 -15.62 20.00 -17.12
CA GLY A 88 -15.55 18.87 -18.03
C GLY A 88 -14.87 19.14 -19.38
N ALA A 89 -14.57 20.40 -19.72
CA ALA A 89 -13.92 20.74 -20.98
C ALA A 89 -12.45 20.27 -21.00
N LYS A 90 -12.04 19.63 -22.10
CA LYS A 90 -10.63 19.37 -22.39
C LYS A 90 -9.98 20.62 -22.98
N VAL A 91 -8.84 20.99 -22.46
CA VAL A 91 -8.09 22.20 -22.86
C VAL A 91 -6.64 21.83 -23.14
N LYS A 92 -6.01 22.57 -24.04
CA LYS A 92 -4.57 22.47 -24.34
C LYS A 92 -3.82 23.63 -23.68
N SER A 93 -2.51 23.45 -23.55
CA SER A 93 -1.62 24.53 -23.12
C SER A 93 -1.84 25.79 -23.97
N GLY A 94 -2.11 26.91 -23.29
CA GLY A 94 -2.43 28.20 -23.94
C GLY A 94 -3.91 28.43 -24.23
N ASP A 95 -4.80 27.45 -24.06
CA ASP A 95 -6.24 27.64 -24.25
C ASP A 95 -6.80 28.67 -23.26
N VAL A 96 -7.66 29.57 -23.77
CA VAL A 96 -8.32 30.58 -22.95
C VAL A 96 -9.48 29.97 -22.19
N ILE A 97 -9.51 30.15 -20.87
CA ILE A 97 -10.61 29.71 -19.98
C ILE A 97 -11.62 30.83 -19.80
N ALA A 98 -11.14 32.04 -19.56
CA ALA A 98 -12.00 33.23 -19.33
C ALA A 98 -11.32 34.48 -19.79
N LYS A 99 -12.14 35.52 -20.03
CA LYS A 99 -11.68 36.90 -20.35
C LYS A 99 -12.11 37.83 -19.25
N ILE A 100 -11.18 38.66 -18.78
CA ILE A 100 -11.37 39.60 -17.69
C ILE A 100 -11.10 41.00 -18.25
N LYS A 101 -12.05 41.92 -18.09
CA LYS A 101 -11.88 43.33 -18.42
C LYS A 101 -11.37 44.08 -17.19
N THR A 102 -10.17 44.63 -17.29
CA THR A 102 -9.54 45.40 -16.22
C THR A 102 -10.20 46.78 -16.04
N SER A 103 -9.86 47.47 -14.96
CA SER A 103 -10.32 48.84 -14.72
C SER A 103 -9.81 49.82 -15.77
N SER A 104 -8.70 49.53 -16.45
CA SER A 104 -8.18 50.32 -17.59
C SER A 104 -8.96 50.11 -18.89
N GLY A 105 -9.88 49.11 -18.91
CA GLY A 105 -10.65 48.74 -20.09
C GLY A 105 -9.99 47.68 -20.98
N GLU A 106 -8.79 47.21 -20.64
CA GLU A 106 -8.07 46.18 -21.34
C GLU A 106 -8.68 44.79 -21.05
N ILE A 107 -8.69 43.91 -22.06
CA ILE A 107 -9.14 42.52 -21.90
C ILE A 107 -7.91 41.63 -21.67
N VAL A 108 -7.83 41.04 -20.50
CA VAL A 108 -6.80 40.07 -20.13
C VAL A 108 -7.36 38.66 -20.24
N GLU A 109 -6.68 37.81 -20.98
CA GLU A 109 -7.05 36.40 -21.14
C GLU A 109 -6.41 35.56 -20.04
N VAL A 110 -7.22 34.70 -19.43
CA VAL A 110 -6.80 33.71 -18.44
C VAL A 110 -6.64 32.38 -19.16
N THR A 111 -5.39 31.94 -19.30
CA THR A 111 -5.03 30.75 -20.09
C THR A 111 -4.49 29.61 -19.21
N THR A 112 -4.65 28.39 -19.69
CA THR A 112 -4.00 27.20 -19.09
C THR A 112 -2.52 27.14 -19.45
N LYS A 113 -1.72 26.53 -18.57
CA LYS A 113 -0.28 26.34 -18.82
C LYS A 113 0.04 24.96 -19.41
N GLN A 114 -0.90 24.04 -19.42
CA GLN A 114 -0.73 22.64 -19.81
C GLN A 114 -2.02 22.02 -20.34
N ASP A 115 -1.90 20.90 -21.03
CA ASP A 115 -3.03 20.09 -21.48
C ASP A 115 -3.76 19.52 -20.26
N ALA A 116 -5.06 19.77 -20.15
CA ALA A 116 -5.82 19.46 -18.95
C ALA A 116 -7.31 19.24 -19.24
N THR A 117 -8.01 18.71 -18.23
CA THR A 117 -9.48 18.74 -18.18
C THR A 117 -9.89 19.71 -17.07
N VAL A 118 -10.71 20.69 -17.40
CA VAL A 118 -11.26 21.64 -16.41
C VAL A 118 -12.20 20.89 -15.49
N THR A 119 -11.90 20.86 -14.18
CA THR A 119 -12.76 20.21 -13.18
C THR A 119 -13.84 21.17 -12.70
N ASP A 120 -13.46 22.40 -12.36
CA ASP A 120 -14.38 23.42 -11.87
C ASP A 120 -14.08 24.79 -12.45
N VAL A 121 -15.13 25.58 -12.67
CA VAL A 121 -15.04 27.02 -12.98
C VAL A 121 -15.66 27.80 -11.84
N LEU A 122 -14.85 28.60 -11.15
CA LEU A 122 -15.20 29.26 -9.89
C LEU A 122 -15.71 30.71 -10.09
N ILE A 123 -15.76 31.16 -11.33
CA ILE A 123 -16.18 32.49 -11.70
C ILE A 123 -17.42 32.47 -12.59
N ALA A 124 -18.18 33.56 -12.57
CA ALA A 124 -19.33 33.76 -13.43
C ALA A 124 -19.17 35.02 -14.29
N VAL A 125 -19.84 35.06 -15.45
CA VAL A 125 -19.89 36.25 -16.29
C VAL A 125 -20.45 37.43 -15.47
N ASN A 126 -19.86 38.60 -15.61
CA ASN A 126 -20.14 39.81 -14.85
C ASN A 126 -19.72 39.81 -13.37
N SER A 127 -19.08 38.76 -12.88
CA SER A 127 -18.48 38.76 -11.54
C SER A 127 -17.19 39.58 -11.50
N LYS A 128 -16.90 40.17 -10.34
CA LYS A 128 -15.62 40.88 -10.08
C LYS A 128 -14.63 39.86 -9.54
N VAL A 129 -13.41 39.90 -10.05
CA VAL A 129 -12.28 39.06 -9.59
C VAL A 129 -11.12 39.98 -9.19
N TYR A 130 -10.36 39.54 -8.19
CA TYR A 130 -9.15 40.21 -7.75
C TYR A 130 -7.93 39.56 -8.38
N ALA A 131 -6.81 40.26 -8.47
CA ALA A 131 -5.55 39.65 -8.85
C ALA A 131 -5.18 38.53 -7.88
N GLY A 132 -4.81 37.36 -8.41
CA GLY A 132 -4.55 36.14 -7.61
C GLY A 132 -5.81 35.35 -7.21
N ALA A 133 -7.02 35.76 -7.63
CA ALA A 133 -8.23 34.96 -7.41
C ALA A 133 -8.20 33.70 -8.27
N GLU A 134 -8.64 32.60 -7.72
CA GLU A 134 -8.78 31.30 -8.41
C GLU A 134 -9.96 31.40 -9.41
N VAL A 135 -9.68 31.15 -10.68
CA VAL A 135 -10.63 31.22 -11.79
C VAL A 135 -11.23 29.88 -12.13
N ALA A 136 -10.37 28.86 -12.23
CA ALA A 136 -10.76 27.51 -12.56
C ALA A 136 -9.76 26.52 -11.98
N ARG A 137 -10.23 25.31 -11.74
CA ARG A 137 -9.43 24.13 -11.39
C ARG A 137 -9.34 23.21 -12.59
N TYR A 138 -8.22 22.54 -12.73
CA TYR A 138 -8.02 21.58 -13.80
C TYR A 138 -7.21 20.37 -13.34
N THR A 139 -7.44 19.24 -13.99
CA THR A 139 -6.61 18.03 -13.85
C THR A 139 -5.85 17.83 -15.17
N PRO A 140 -4.53 17.66 -15.15
CA PRO A 140 -3.74 17.42 -16.36
C PRO A 140 -4.25 16.24 -17.16
N SER A 141 -4.26 16.37 -18.49
CA SER A 141 -4.72 15.32 -19.40
C SER A 141 -3.62 14.30 -19.73
N LEU A 142 -2.36 14.66 -19.57
CA LEU A 142 -1.26 13.76 -19.75
C LEU A 142 -1.20 12.83 -18.53
N GLN A 143 -1.10 11.54 -18.78
CA GLN A 143 -0.61 10.57 -17.80
C GLN A 143 0.85 10.88 -17.50
N GLN A 144 1.08 11.97 -16.76
CA GLN A 144 2.37 12.14 -16.11
C GLN A 144 2.43 11.12 -15.00
N GLU A 145 3.64 10.65 -14.76
CA GLU A 145 3.99 9.67 -13.73
C GLU A 145 3.09 9.84 -12.49
N GLN A 146 2.07 9.00 -12.40
CA GLN A 146 1.22 9.00 -11.22
C GLN A 146 2.03 8.39 -10.08
N MET A 147 1.83 8.90 -8.88
CA MET A 147 2.38 8.33 -7.66
C MET A 147 1.27 8.03 -6.67
N VAL A 148 1.56 7.18 -5.72
CA VAL A 148 0.65 6.97 -4.59
C VAL A 148 1.19 7.70 -3.38
N ILE A 149 0.37 8.59 -2.82
CA ILE A 149 0.65 9.20 -1.53
C ILE A 149 -0.04 8.36 -0.47
N CYS A 150 0.76 7.69 0.36
CA CYS A 150 0.31 6.89 1.48
C CYS A 150 0.36 7.69 2.78
N TYR A 151 -0.62 7.49 3.64
CA TYR A 151 -0.72 8.10 4.96
C TYR A 151 -0.44 7.05 6.02
N VAL A 152 0.75 7.12 6.62
CA VAL A 152 1.26 6.14 7.58
C VAL A 152 1.20 6.72 8.99
N PRO A 153 0.70 5.98 10.00
CA PRO A 153 0.76 6.42 11.39
C PRO A 153 2.19 6.79 11.83
N VAL A 154 2.35 7.90 12.56
CA VAL A 154 3.65 8.40 13.03
C VAL A 154 4.45 7.31 13.77
N THR A 155 3.76 6.43 14.50
CA THR A 155 4.37 5.32 15.26
C THR A 155 5.11 4.31 14.40
N MET A 156 4.79 4.22 13.10
CA MET A 156 5.37 3.25 12.17
C MET A 156 6.41 3.87 11.21
N VAL A 157 6.51 5.20 11.18
CA VAL A 157 7.36 5.94 10.21
C VAL A 157 8.84 5.58 10.34
N ASN A 158 9.33 5.35 11.58
CA ASN A 158 10.73 5.00 11.84
C ASN A 158 11.18 3.68 11.19
N GLN A 159 10.23 2.82 10.80
CA GLN A 159 10.49 1.56 10.11
C GLN A 159 10.60 1.73 8.59
N LEU A 160 10.24 2.91 8.07
CA LEU A 160 10.18 3.18 6.65
C LEU A 160 11.43 3.91 6.16
N LYS A 161 11.91 3.51 4.99
CA LYS A 161 13.05 4.13 4.34
C LYS A 161 12.80 4.24 2.84
N LYS A 162 13.40 5.26 2.22
CA LYS A 162 13.46 5.36 0.76
C LYS A 162 14.03 4.07 0.16
N GLY A 163 13.46 3.61 -0.95
CA GLY A 163 13.87 2.39 -1.64
C GLY A 163 13.15 1.13 -1.17
N MET A 164 12.27 1.19 -0.16
CA MET A 164 11.49 0.03 0.25
C MET A 164 10.37 -0.26 -0.74
N LYS A 165 10.12 -1.54 -0.98
CA LYS A 165 9.05 -2.01 -1.86
C LYS A 165 7.68 -1.79 -1.22
N ALA A 166 6.73 -1.34 -2.02
CA ALA A 166 5.33 -1.21 -1.66
C ALA A 166 4.47 -1.98 -2.65
N LEU A 167 3.55 -2.78 -2.14
CA LEU A 167 2.55 -3.51 -2.90
C LEU A 167 1.24 -2.73 -2.80
N LEU A 168 0.74 -2.26 -3.93
CA LEU A 168 -0.39 -1.35 -4.00
C LEU A 168 -1.64 -2.09 -4.50
N TYR A 169 -2.68 -2.04 -3.70
CA TYR A 169 -3.97 -2.68 -3.95
C TYR A 169 -5.05 -1.60 -4.12
N PRO A 170 -5.43 -1.23 -5.35
CA PRO A 170 -6.49 -0.25 -5.58
C PRO A 170 -7.84 -0.75 -5.07
N TYR A 171 -8.60 0.12 -4.43
CA TYR A 171 -9.94 -0.21 -3.97
C TYR A 171 -10.90 -0.42 -5.15
N GLY A 172 -11.80 -1.39 -5.00
CA GLY A 172 -12.75 -1.75 -6.05
C GLY A 172 -12.20 -2.70 -7.12
N ILE A 173 -10.94 -3.11 -7.01
CA ILE A 173 -10.30 -4.10 -7.89
C ILE A 173 -10.01 -5.37 -7.09
N ASP A 174 -10.46 -6.53 -7.59
CA ASP A 174 -10.23 -7.80 -6.93
C ASP A 174 -8.75 -8.20 -7.03
N SER A 175 -8.06 -8.19 -5.89
CA SER A 175 -6.65 -8.55 -5.82
C SER A 175 -6.34 -10.02 -6.10
N GLN A 176 -7.33 -10.91 -6.03
CA GLN A 176 -7.14 -12.32 -6.37
C GLN A 176 -7.11 -12.53 -7.88
N GLU A 177 -7.89 -11.74 -8.62
CA GLU A 177 -7.95 -11.80 -10.08
C GLU A 177 -6.88 -10.92 -10.75
N TYR A 178 -6.76 -9.67 -10.30
CA TYR A 178 -5.93 -8.64 -10.94
C TYR A 178 -4.56 -8.44 -10.27
N GLY A 179 -4.35 -9.03 -9.08
CA GLY A 179 -3.09 -8.90 -8.36
C GLY A 179 -2.91 -7.52 -7.70
N HIS A 180 -1.71 -7.00 -7.77
CA HIS A 180 -1.31 -5.72 -7.19
C HIS A 180 -0.32 -4.99 -8.11
N MET A 181 -0.20 -3.68 -7.94
CA MET A 181 0.86 -2.90 -8.56
C MET A 181 2.11 -2.92 -7.66
N GLU A 182 3.28 -2.90 -8.27
CA GLU A 182 4.55 -2.70 -7.54
C GLU A 182 4.94 -1.24 -7.54
N ALA A 183 5.44 -0.78 -6.40
CA ALA A 183 5.96 0.56 -6.22
C ALA A 183 7.17 0.56 -5.29
N GLU A 184 7.87 1.67 -5.24
CA GLU A 184 9.01 1.90 -4.36
C GLU A 184 8.83 3.23 -3.62
N ILE A 185 9.22 3.29 -2.35
CA ILE A 185 9.20 4.53 -1.58
C ILE A 185 10.22 5.50 -2.17
N SER A 186 9.75 6.62 -2.71
CA SER A 186 10.61 7.71 -3.21
C SER A 186 10.97 8.71 -2.12
N ALA A 187 10.01 9.01 -1.22
CA ALA A 187 10.24 9.91 -0.09
C ALA A 187 9.35 9.56 1.10
N VAL A 188 9.86 9.80 2.30
CA VAL A 188 9.14 9.72 3.58
C VAL A 188 9.09 11.13 4.16
N GLY A 189 7.89 11.61 4.49
CA GLY A 189 7.70 12.91 5.12
C GLY A 189 8.26 12.94 6.54
N GLU A 190 8.71 14.10 6.97
CA GLU A 190 9.29 14.30 8.31
C GLU A 190 8.26 14.77 9.34
N TYR A 191 7.15 15.34 8.88
CA TYR A 191 6.15 15.99 9.73
C TYR A 191 4.78 15.35 9.56
N ALA A 192 4.02 15.37 10.67
CA ALA A 192 2.62 14.96 10.64
C ALA A 192 1.80 15.92 9.77
N VAL A 193 0.88 15.36 8.99
CA VAL A 193 0.06 16.09 8.03
C VAL A 193 -1.26 16.52 8.67
N SER A 194 -1.69 17.75 8.37
CA SER A 194 -3.01 18.25 8.75
C SER A 194 -4.06 17.92 7.69
N ALA A 195 -5.35 17.88 8.07
CA ALA A 195 -6.45 17.65 7.16
C ALA A 195 -6.47 18.66 6.00
N SER A 196 -6.17 19.92 6.28
CA SER A 196 -6.10 20.99 5.26
C SER A 196 -4.98 20.77 4.23
N ASN A 197 -3.85 20.23 4.67
CA ASN A 197 -2.75 19.87 3.75
C ASN A 197 -3.13 18.66 2.87
N MET A 198 -3.79 17.66 3.42
CA MET A 198 -4.31 16.53 2.63
C MET A 198 -5.23 16.99 1.52
N TRP A 199 -6.17 17.90 1.84
CA TRP A 199 -7.07 18.48 0.84
C TRP A 199 -6.31 19.18 -0.28
N TYR A 200 -5.31 19.99 0.07
CA TYR A 200 -4.51 20.73 -0.90
C TYR A 200 -3.73 19.83 -1.86
N VAL A 201 -3.19 18.72 -1.34
CA VAL A 201 -2.34 17.78 -2.10
C VAL A 201 -3.17 16.79 -2.92
N THR A 202 -4.30 16.33 -2.39
CA THR A 202 -5.09 15.26 -3.02
C THR A 202 -6.33 15.76 -3.75
N GLY A 203 -6.75 17.02 -3.52
CA GLY A 203 -8.04 17.52 -3.94
C GLY A 203 -9.23 16.80 -3.28
N ALA A 204 -8.98 15.95 -2.30
CA ALA A 204 -9.98 15.15 -1.62
C ALA A 204 -10.75 16.02 -0.60
N ASP A 205 -12.05 15.77 -0.47
CA ASP A 205 -12.91 16.46 0.50
C ASP A 205 -12.40 16.26 1.94
N ASN A 206 -12.70 17.20 2.82
CA ASN A 206 -12.35 17.16 4.26
C ASN A 206 -12.80 15.86 4.94
N MET A 207 -13.94 15.28 4.53
CA MET A 207 -14.44 14.01 5.02
C MET A 207 -13.47 12.86 4.76
N VAL A 208 -12.78 12.85 3.62
CA VAL A 208 -11.77 11.85 3.26
C VAL A 208 -10.52 12.04 4.10
N ALA A 209 -10.09 13.29 4.30
CA ALA A 209 -8.94 13.59 5.14
C ALA A 209 -9.18 13.15 6.61
N GLU A 210 -10.38 13.37 7.14
CA GLU A 210 -10.76 12.90 8.48
C GLU A 210 -10.69 11.38 8.60
N GLN A 211 -11.06 10.64 7.55
CA GLN A 211 -10.97 9.19 7.54
C GLN A 211 -9.51 8.69 7.63
N PHE A 212 -8.56 9.36 6.99
CA PHE A 212 -7.14 9.03 7.13
C PHE A 212 -6.58 9.37 8.50
N LEU A 213 -7.11 10.40 9.16
CA LEU A 213 -6.68 10.85 10.48
C LEU A 213 -7.43 10.17 11.64
N ALA A 214 -8.44 9.36 11.36
CA ALA A 214 -9.27 8.72 12.38
C ALA A 214 -8.48 7.90 13.42
N ASN A 215 -7.33 7.35 13.03
CA ASN A 215 -6.46 6.55 13.90
C ASN A 215 -5.25 7.34 14.45
N GLY A 216 -5.30 8.67 14.42
CA GLY A 216 -4.24 9.53 14.94
C GLY A 216 -3.41 10.24 13.86
N PRO A 217 -2.34 10.93 14.28
CA PRO A 217 -1.51 11.69 13.36
C PRO A 217 -0.77 10.77 12.37
N VAL A 218 -0.73 11.18 11.11
CA VAL A 218 -0.10 10.45 10.01
C VAL A 218 0.96 11.30 9.33
N VAL A 219 1.89 10.62 8.68
CA VAL A 219 2.94 11.21 7.83
C VAL A 219 2.72 10.74 6.40
N THR A 220 3.03 11.60 5.43
CA THR A 220 2.99 11.23 4.01
C THR A 220 4.18 10.37 3.63
N VAL A 221 3.92 9.32 2.87
CA VAL A 221 4.94 8.50 2.22
C VAL A 221 4.62 8.47 0.74
N MET A 222 5.54 8.95 -0.08
CA MET A 222 5.40 8.98 -1.52
C MET A 222 5.94 7.68 -2.11
N CYS A 223 5.11 7.01 -2.91
CA CYS A 223 5.47 5.78 -3.59
C CYS A 223 5.41 5.99 -5.11
N GLU A 224 6.51 5.80 -5.78
CA GLU A 224 6.61 5.78 -7.24
C GLU A 224 6.22 4.40 -7.74
N ILE A 225 5.28 4.35 -8.68
CA ILE A 225 4.77 3.09 -9.23
C ILE A 225 5.74 2.63 -10.32
N LYS A 226 6.08 1.35 -10.28
CA LYS A 226 6.92 0.75 -11.30
C LYS A 226 6.21 0.77 -12.66
N GLU A 227 6.86 1.32 -13.66
CA GLU A 227 6.32 1.45 -15.00
C GLU A 227 6.35 0.14 -15.79
N ASP A 228 5.32 -0.08 -16.59
CA ASP A 228 5.24 -1.11 -17.63
C ASP A 228 4.38 -0.60 -18.79
N PHE A 229 5.02 -0.15 -19.84
CA PHE A 229 4.36 0.40 -21.04
C PHE A 229 3.62 -0.65 -21.89
N THR A 230 3.63 -1.92 -21.50
CA THR A 230 2.84 -2.98 -22.16
C THR A 230 1.39 -3.03 -21.65
N THR A 231 1.10 -2.36 -20.55
CA THR A 231 -0.23 -2.25 -19.94
C THR A 231 -0.92 -0.95 -20.32
N LYS A 232 -2.26 -0.91 -20.28
CA LYS A 232 -3.03 0.33 -20.55
C LYS A 232 -2.87 1.40 -19.47
N SER A 233 -2.55 0.99 -18.25
CA SER A 233 -2.28 1.89 -17.14
C SER A 233 -0.86 2.44 -17.15
N ASN A 234 0.04 1.89 -17.98
CA ASN A 234 1.49 2.09 -17.98
C ASN A 234 2.19 1.65 -16.69
N TYR A 235 1.53 0.83 -15.84
CA TYR A 235 2.07 0.35 -14.57
C TYR A 235 2.25 -1.16 -14.58
N TYR A 236 3.28 -1.60 -13.86
CA TYR A 236 3.52 -3.01 -13.63
C TYR A 236 2.50 -3.61 -12.66
N TRP A 237 1.85 -4.69 -13.10
CA TRP A 237 0.92 -5.49 -12.33
C TRP A 237 1.45 -6.90 -12.13
N SER A 238 1.20 -7.47 -10.97
CA SER A 238 1.61 -8.85 -10.67
C SER A 238 0.78 -9.91 -11.42
N SER A 239 -0.33 -9.53 -12.04
CA SER A 239 -1.21 -10.40 -12.83
C SER A 239 -1.41 -9.86 -14.24
N ASP A 240 -1.34 -10.74 -15.22
CA ASP A 240 -1.60 -10.42 -16.64
C ASP A 240 -3.04 -9.98 -16.91
N ASN A 241 -3.98 -10.36 -16.06
CA ASN A 241 -5.40 -9.97 -16.19
C ASN A 241 -5.60 -8.45 -16.07
N ALA A 242 -4.67 -7.78 -15.37
CA ALA A 242 -4.73 -6.34 -15.15
C ALA A 242 -4.27 -5.47 -16.33
N LYS A 243 -3.74 -6.05 -17.42
CA LYS A 243 -3.18 -5.31 -18.57
C LYS A 243 -4.15 -4.29 -19.20
N ASN A 244 -5.43 -4.53 -19.09
CA ASN A 244 -6.48 -3.66 -19.67
C ASN A 244 -7.07 -2.67 -18.67
N LEU A 245 -6.66 -2.72 -17.39
CA LEU A 245 -7.15 -1.79 -16.38
C LEU A 245 -6.60 -0.39 -16.61
N VAL A 246 -7.44 0.60 -16.32
CA VAL A 246 -7.07 2.02 -16.31
C VAL A 246 -7.46 2.57 -14.96
N LEU A 247 -6.53 3.25 -14.32
CA LEU A 247 -6.76 3.89 -13.02
C LEU A 247 -6.94 5.40 -13.20
N SER A 248 -7.87 5.96 -12.46
CA SER A 248 -8.12 7.40 -12.43
C SER A 248 -7.39 8.04 -11.25
N ASN A 249 -7.00 9.30 -11.41
CA ASN A 249 -6.56 10.12 -10.27
C ASN A 249 -7.65 10.12 -9.20
N GLY A 250 -7.24 10.11 -7.94
CA GLY A 250 -8.16 10.00 -6.81
C GLY A 250 -8.55 8.57 -6.44
N THR A 251 -8.04 7.55 -7.14
CA THR A 251 -8.27 6.15 -6.75
C THR A 251 -7.63 5.87 -5.40
N PHE A 252 -8.45 5.37 -4.45
CA PHE A 252 -7.94 4.92 -3.16
C PHE A 252 -7.15 3.63 -3.30
N VAL A 253 -6.08 3.52 -2.54
CA VAL A 253 -5.15 2.39 -2.60
C VAL A 253 -4.81 1.94 -1.19
N SER A 254 -4.84 0.64 -0.95
CA SER A 254 -4.21 0.05 0.23
C SER A 254 -2.79 -0.34 -0.12
N ALA A 255 -1.80 0.23 0.57
CA ALA A 255 -0.39 -0.05 0.37
C ALA A 255 0.13 -1.00 1.46
N LYS A 256 0.81 -2.06 1.07
CA LYS A 256 1.57 -2.93 1.98
C LYS A 256 3.05 -2.68 1.73
N ILE A 257 3.67 -1.93 2.62
CA ILE A 257 5.09 -1.57 2.53
C ILE A 257 5.90 -2.67 3.20
N VAL A 258 6.83 -3.28 2.48
CA VAL A 258 7.73 -4.32 3.00
C VAL A 258 8.85 -3.62 3.77
N THR A 259 8.83 -3.75 5.11
CA THR A 259 9.78 -3.05 5.98
C THR A 259 11.01 -3.88 6.30
N GLU A 260 10.85 -5.17 6.49
CA GLU A 260 11.93 -6.06 6.89
C GLU A 260 11.68 -7.47 6.36
N GLU A 261 12.67 -8.05 5.72
CA GLU A 261 12.68 -9.48 5.42
C GLU A 261 13.51 -10.16 6.50
N SER A 262 12.85 -10.83 7.44
CA SER A 262 13.53 -11.51 8.54
C SER A 262 13.29 -13.02 8.48
N ALA A 263 14.33 -13.79 8.83
CA ALA A 263 14.17 -15.23 8.96
C ALA A 263 13.17 -15.59 10.08
N PRO A 264 12.36 -16.65 9.93
CA PRO A 264 11.40 -17.07 10.95
C PRO A 264 12.02 -17.21 12.35
N ILE A 265 13.24 -17.75 12.42
CA ILE A 265 13.99 -17.93 13.68
C ILE A 265 14.27 -16.60 14.39
N THR A 266 14.54 -15.52 13.65
CA THR A 266 14.83 -14.20 14.22
C THR A 266 13.61 -13.63 14.95
N LYS A 267 12.41 -13.80 14.36
CA LYS A 267 11.14 -13.39 14.99
C LYS A 267 10.85 -14.20 16.27
N LEU A 268 11.15 -15.48 16.26
CA LEU A 268 10.99 -16.36 17.43
C LEU A 268 11.90 -15.93 18.58
N ILE A 269 13.18 -15.67 18.28
CA ILE A 269 14.16 -15.23 19.28
C ILE A 269 13.76 -13.87 19.87
N ARG A 270 13.31 -12.92 19.04
CA ARG A 270 12.85 -11.60 19.50
C ARG A 270 11.65 -11.70 20.44
N ASN A 271 10.63 -12.47 20.06
CA ASN A 271 9.45 -12.68 20.89
C ASN A 271 9.76 -13.40 22.23
N LEU A 272 10.74 -14.32 22.23
CA LEU A 272 11.19 -14.98 23.45
C LEU A 272 11.96 -14.02 24.36
N LYS A 273 12.77 -13.12 23.78
CA LYS A 273 13.51 -12.12 24.54
C LYS A 273 12.59 -11.10 25.20
N GLU A 274 11.60 -10.60 24.47
CA GLU A 274 10.57 -9.69 25.00
C GLU A 274 9.80 -10.32 26.19
N LYS A 275 9.44 -11.63 26.09
CA LYS A 275 8.76 -12.34 27.18
C LYS A 275 9.61 -12.66 28.39
N LEU A 276 10.92 -12.59 28.29
CA LEU A 276 11.85 -12.85 29.39
C LEU A 276 12.25 -11.54 30.11
N GLU A 277 12.00 -10.38 29.49
CA GLU A 277 12.28 -9.05 30.01
C GLU A 277 11.05 -8.40 30.69
N ASP A 278 9.83 -8.97 30.50
CA ASP A 278 8.60 -8.66 31.23
C ASP A 278 8.42 -9.59 32.47
#